data_09dae9b086c75e381dbe722fc079afa7
#
_entry.id   09dae9b086c75e381dbe722fc079afa7
#
_cell.length_a   1.000
_cell.length_b   1.000
_cell.length_c   1.000
_cell.angle_alpha   90.00
_cell.angle_beta   90.00
_cell.angle_gamma   90.00
#
_symmetry.space_group_name_H-M   'P 1'
#
loop_
_entity.id
_entity.type
_entity.pdbx_description
1 polymer ?
#
loop_
_entity_poly.entity_id
_entity_poly.type
_entity_poly.pdbx_seq_one_letter_code
_entity_poly.pdbx_strand_id
1 'polypeptide(L)' 'MANEKILVVDDDTNICELLRLYLTKEGYQVTTANDGEEGLDKFNQVKPDMVLL' A
#
# COMPACT_ATOMS: atom_id res chain seq x y z
N MET A 1 -9.72 2.02 -15.64
CA MET A 1 -8.80 1.39 -15.39
C MET A 1 -8.10 1.72 -14.21
N ALA A 2 -8.19 1.00 -13.23
CA ALA A 2 -7.48 1.25 -12.05
C ALA A 2 -6.07 0.83 -12.29
N ASN A 3 -5.19 1.67 -12.11
CA ASN A 3 -3.79 1.36 -12.22
C ASN A 3 -3.07 2.30 -11.30
N GLU A 4 -3.81 2.92 -10.41
CA GLU A 4 -3.25 3.82 -9.44
C GLU A 4 -2.40 3.05 -8.44
N LYS A 5 -1.42 3.72 -7.89
CA LYS A 5 -0.53 3.14 -6.90
C LYS A 5 -1.02 3.48 -5.53
N ILE A 6 -1.20 2.46 -4.70
CA ILE A 6 -1.68 2.64 -3.33
C ILE A 6 -0.62 2.11 -2.38
N LEU A 7 -0.28 2.90 -1.37
CA LEU A 7 0.62 2.47 -0.32
C LEU A 7 -0.21 2.24 0.94
N VAL A 8 -0.13 1.04 1.48
CA VAL A 8 -0.85 0.67 2.70
C VAL A 8 0.16 0.60 3.83
N VAL A 9 -0.04 1.39 4.88
CA VAL A 9 0.86 1.40 6.02
C VAL A 9 0.08 0.98 7.26
N ASP A 10 0.45 -0.16 7.84
CA ASP A 10 -0.21 -0.66 9.04
C ASP A 10 0.75 -1.62 9.71
N ASP A 11 0.81 -1.60 11.05
CA ASP A 11 1.70 -2.49 11.76
C ASP A 11 1.13 -3.91 11.86
N ASP A 12 -0.11 -4.11 11.42
CA ASP A 12 -0.71 -5.44 11.39
C ASP A 12 -0.49 -6.04 10.01
N THR A 13 0.39 -7.03 9.93
CA THR A 13 0.74 -7.66 8.68
C THR A 13 -0.46 -8.33 8.02
N ASN A 14 -1.37 -8.87 8.83
CA ASN A 14 -2.55 -9.53 8.28
C ASN A 14 -3.48 -8.53 7.59
N ILE A 15 -3.62 -7.34 8.17
CA ILE A 15 -4.45 -6.30 7.57
C ILE A 15 -3.81 -5.83 6.27
N CYS A 16 -2.49 -5.63 6.27
CA CYS A 16 -1.79 -5.22 5.06
C CYS A 16 -2.00 -6.24 3.94
N GLU A 17 -1.89 -7.52 4.27
CA GLU A 17 -2.02 -8.55 3.26
C GLU A 17 -3.45 -8.65 2.74
N LEU A 18 -4.43 -8.50 3.61
CA LEU A 18 -5.83 -8.55 3.20
C LEU A 18 -6.14 -7.39 2.25
N LEU A 19 -5.70 -6.20 2.60
CA LEU A 19 -5.93 -5.03 1.75
C LEU A 19 -5.19 -5.16 0.42
N ARG A 20 -3.96 -5.69 0.47
CA ARG A 20 -3.19 -5.87 -0.75
C ARG A 20 -3.92 -6.81 -1.72
N LEU A 21 -4.44 -7.91 -1.20
CA LEU A 21 -5.14 -8.87 -2.05
C LEU A 21 -6.41 -8.25 -2.62
N TYR A 22 -7.17 -7.55 -1.79
CA TYR A 22 -8.42 -6.96 -2.24
C TYR A 22 -8.18 -5.88 -3.28
N LEU A 23 -7.25 -4.98 -3.00
CA LEU A 23 -7.01 -3.85 -3.90
C LEU A 23 -6.33 -4.29 -5.19
N THR A 24 -5.47 -5.30 -5.12
CA THR A 24 -4.86 -5.85 -6.32
C THR A 24 -5.93 -6.46 -7.22
N LYS A 25 -6.91 -7.10 -6.62
CA LYS A 25 -7.99 -7.69 -7.38
C LYS A 25 -8.80 -6.61 -8.10
N GLU A 26 -8.86 -5.42 -7.51
CA GLU A 26 -9.58 -4.30 -8.13
C GLU A 26 -8.73 -3.58 -9.18
N GLY A 27 -7.51 -4.01 -9.38
CA GLY A 27 -6.68 -3.45 -10.45
C GLY A 27 -5.66 -2.42 -10.01
N TYR A 28 -5.53 -2.18 -8.69
CA TYR A 28 -4.55 -1.21 -8.19
C TYR A 28 -3.18 -1.85 -8.05
N GLN A 29 -2.15 -1.01 -8.11
CA GLN A 29 -0.80 -1.44 -7.79
C GLN A 29 -0.59 -1.13 -6.31
N VAL A 30 -0.36 -2.16 -5.50
CA VAL A 30 -0.34 -2.01 -4.06
C VAL A 30 1.04 -2.29 -3.49
N THR A 31 1.52 -1.38 -2.65
CA THR A 31 2.75 -1.57 -1.90
C THR A 31 2.38 -1.51 -0.43
N THR A 32 2.97 -2.33 0.41
CA THR A 32 2.66 -2.34 1.82
C THR A 32 3.88 -1.97 2.65
N ALA A 33 3.65 -1.38 3.80
CA ALA A 33 4.67 -1.07 4.77
C ALA A 33 4.12 -1.33 6.17
N ASN A 34 4.97 -1.75 7.09
CA ASN A 34 4.52 -2.17 8.40
C ASN A 34 4.75 -1.14 9.51
N ASP A 35 5.36 -0.03 9.20
CA ASP A 35 5.50 1.06 10.16
C ASP A 35 5.74 2.37 9.40
N GLY A 36 5.80 3.46 10.14
CA GLY A 36 5.91 4.78 9.52
C GLY A 36 7.22 5.00 8.80
N GLU A 37 8.31 4.44 9.32
CA GLU A 37 9.62 4.60 8.70
C GLU A 37 9.67 3.89 7.37
N GLU A 38 9.22 2.64 7.35
CA GLU A 38 9.15 1.87 6.11
C GLU A 38 8.16 2.54 5.14
N GLY A 39 7.06 3.05 5.68
CA GLY A 39 6.08 3.75 4.86
C GLY A 39 6.65 4.96 4.16
N LEU A 40 7.47 5.74 4.88
CA LEU A 40 8.09 6.91 4.29
C LEU A 40 9.06 6.52 3.18
N ASP A 41 9.86 5.47 3.41
CA ASP A 41 10.78 4.99 2.40
C ASP A 41 10.04 4.54 1.15
N LYS A 42 8.96 3.78 1.33
CA LYS A 42 8.18 3.30 0.20
C LYS A 42 7.48 4.44 -0.51
N PHE A 43 7.01 5.42 0.24
CA PHE A 43 6.37 6.59 -0.35
C PHE A 43 7.33 7.28 -1.32
N ASN A 44 8.58 7.46 -0.92
CA ASN A 44 9.56 8.11 -1.76
C ASN A 44 9.95 7.27 -2.97
N GLN A 45 9.94 5.95 -2.83
CA GLN A 45 10.28 5.06 -3.93
C GLN A 45 9.16 4.92 -4.93
N VAL A 46 7.95 4.73 -4.45
CA VAL A 46 6.80 4.39 -5.29
C VAL A 46 6.04 5.61 -5.76
N LYS A 47 6.01 6.65 -4.95
CA LYS A 47 5.23 7.88 -5.20
C LYS A 47 3.78 7.51 -5.47
N PRO A 48 3.10 6.99 -4.45
CA PRO A 48 1.74 6.49 -4.64
C PRO A 48 0.74 7.60 -4.85
N ASP A 49 -0.38 7.25 -5.46
CA ASP A 49 -1.49 8.18 -5.64
C ASP A 49 -2.31 8.29 -4.37
N MET A 50 -2.29 7.27 -3.52
CA MET A 50 -3.07 7.24 -2.30
C MET A 50 -2.31 6.49 -1.22
N VAL A 51 -2.44 6.93 0.03
CA VAL A 51 -1.86 6.24 1.18
C VAL A 51 -2.97 5.90 2.15
N LEU A 52 -3.03 4.64 2.56
CA LEU A 52 -3.98 4.19 3.56
C LEU A 52 -3.22 3.89 4.84
N LEU A 53 -3.64 4.48 5.94
CA LEU A 53 -2.99 4.29 7.23
C LEU A 53 -3.83 3.48 8.18
#